data_8d3ead2b1720fbb2b0da93ea472d0c6f
#
_entry.id   8d3ead2b1720fbb2b0da93ea472d0c6f
#
_cell.length_a   1.000
_cell.length_b   1.000
_cell.length_c   1.000
_cell.angle_alpha   90.00
_cell.angle_beta   90.00
_cell.angle_gamma   90.00
#
_symmetry.space_group_name_H-M   'P 1'
#
loop_
_entity.id
_entity.type
_entity.pdbx_description
1 polymer ?
#
loop_
_entity_poly.entity_id
_entity_poly.type
_entity_poly.pdbx_seq_one_letter_code
_entity_poly.pdbx_strand_id
1 'polypeptide(L)'
;MDALKTLEKQSGFLRLISYLHMNGEKALTTIIDETGIPVHQLYRSIEKGKELKLITTAIDNSSYPNRNMIKLTEKGRKMGKKILEMLEILNSD
;
A
#
# COMPACT_ATOMS: atom_id res chain seq x y z
N MET A 1 0.83 22.72 4.52
CA MET A 1 0.17 21.51 4.02
C MET A 1 -0.19 20.61 5.20
N ASP A 2 -1.39 20.10 5.16
CA ASP A 2 -1.82 19.17 6.20
C ASP A 2 -1.62 17.73 5.73
N ALA A 3 -0.52 17.13 6.18
CA ALA A 3 -0.16 15.77 5.80
C ALA A 3 -1.17 14.73 6.29
N LEU A 4 -1.76 14.95 7.46
CA LEU A 4 -2.78 14.04 7.98
C LEU A 4 -4.02 14.06 7.11
N LYS A 5 -4.42 15.23 6.67
CA LYS A 5 -5.57 15.37 5.77
C LYS A 5 -5.33 14.62 4.46
N THR A 6 -4.10 14.68 3.94
CA THR A 6 -3.72 13.95 2.74
C THR A 6 -3.86 12.46 2.94
N LEU A 7 -3.41 11.94 4.08
CA LEU A 7 -3.52 10.51 4.39
C LEU A 7 -4.96 10.06 4.57
N GLU A 8 -5.78 10.88 5.22
CA GLU A 8 -7.18 10.55 5.47
C GLU A 8 -8.05 10.60 4.22
N LYS A 9 -7.66 11.42 3.26
CA LYS A 9 -8.47 11.69 2.07
C LYS A 9 -8.62 10.49 1.15
N GLN A 10 -7.57 9.66 1.05
CA GLN A 10 -7.60 8.52 0.16
C GLN A 10 -7.99 7.25 0.92
N SER A 11 -9.21 6.79 0.66
CA SER A 11 -9.73 5.57 1.28
C SER A 11 -8.90 4.36 0.84
N GLY A 12 -8.54 3.51 1.80
CA GLY A 12 -7.76 2.30 1.54
C GLY A 12 -6.26 2.49 1.51
N PHE A 13 -5.78 3.74 1.56
CA PHE A 13 -4.35 4.03 1.45
C PHE A 13 -3.53 3.42 2.58
N LEU A 14 -3.92 3.67 3.83
CA LEU A 14 -3.20 3.14 4.97
C LEU A 14 -3.26 1.61 5.04
N ARG A 15 -4.41 1.03 4.64
CA ARG A 15 -4.53 -0.43 4.56
C ARG A 15 -3.56 -1.01 3.55
N LEU A 16 -3.41 -0.35 2.39
CA LEU A 16 -2.49 -0.80 1.37
C LEU A 16 -1.04 -0.78 1.87
N ILE A 17 -0.62 0.32 2.50
CA ILE A 17 0.74 0.43 3.04
C ILE A 17 0.99 -0.65 4.09
N SER A 18 0.04 -0.84 5.00
CA SER A 18 0.14 -1.87 6.05
C SER A 18 0.22 -3.27 5.45
N TYR A 19 -0.62 -3.57 4.47
CA TYR A 19 -0.64 -4.86 3.80
C TYR A 19 0.70 -5.16 3.14
N LEU A 20 1.25 -4.20 2.39
CA LEU A 20 2.53 -4.38 1.72
C LEU A 20 3.68 -4.49 2.71
N HIS A 21 3.60 -3.81 3.85
CA HIS A 21 4.61 -3.93 4.89
C HIS A 21 4.62 -5.35 5.49
N MET A 22 3.44 -5.90 5.72
CA MET A 22 3.32 -7.23 6.33
C MET A 22 3.62 -8.37 5.36
N ASN A 23 3.33 -8.19 4.09
CA ASN A 23 3.39 -9.26 3.10
C ASN A 23 4.50 -9.13 2.07
N GLY A 24 5.12 -7.95 1.96
CA GLY A 24 6.16 -7.69 0.96
C GLY A 24 5.57 -7.38 -0.41
N GLU A 25 6.42 -7.42 -1.42
CA GLU A 25 6.02 -7.17 -2.81
C GLU A 25 4.93 -8.15 -3.25
N LYS A 26 3.90 -7.62 -3.91
CA LYS A 26 2.78 -8.43 -4.38
C LYS A 26 2.30 -7.95 -5.74
N ALA A 27 1.76 -8.90 -6.51
CA ALA A 27 1.10 -8.58 -7.76
C ALA A 27 -0.22 -7.84 -7.48
N LEU A 28 -0.58 -6.93 -8.37
CA LEU A 28 -1.80 -6.14 -8.23
C LEU A 28 -3.03 -7.01 -8.04
N THR A 29 -3.16 -8.09 -8.83
CA THR A 29 -4.30 -8.99 -8.73
C THR A 29 -4.40 -9.66 -7.37
N THR A 30 -3.26 -10.02 -6.79
CA THR A 30 -3.22 -10.60 -5.44
C THR A 30 -3.69 -9.60 -4.40
N ILE A 31 -3.25 -8.35 -4.54
CA ILE A 31 -3.66 -7.29 -3.61
C ILE A 31 -5.17 -7.07 -3.66
N ILE A 32 -5.74 -7.06 -4.86
CA ILE A 32 -7.19 -6.93 -5.05
C ILE A 32 -7.92 -8.03 -4.29
N ASP A 33 -7.48 -9.28 -4.49
CA ASP A 33 -8.14 -10.44 -3.89
C ASP A 33 -8.00 -10.49 -2.37
N GLU A 34 -6.84 -10.12 -1.85
CA GLU A 34 -6.55 -10.30 -0.42
C GLU A 34 -6.98 -9.15 0.46
N THR A 35 -6.97 -7.92 -0.06
CA THR A 35 -7.29 -6.76 0.77
C THR A 35 -8.76 -6.39 0.79
N GLY A 36 -9.49 -6.73 -0.27
CA GLY A 36 -10.88 -6.29 -0.40
C GLY A 36 -11.04 -4.79 -0.64
N ILE A 37 -9.96 -4.08 -0.88
CA ILE A 37 -10.04 -2.65 -1.21
C ILE A 37 -10.70 -2.54 -2.59
N PRO A 38 -11.75 -1.71 -2.74
CA PRO A 38 -12.36 -1.52 -4.05
C PRO A 38 -11.33 -1.10 -5.10
N VAL A 39 -11.44 -1.66 -6.29
CA VAL A 39 -10.41 -1.52 -7.32
C VAL A 39 -10.04 -0.07 -7.61
N HIS A 40 -11.03 0.80 -7.77
CA HIS A 40 -10.72 2.20 -8.08
C HIS A 40 -10.02 2.92 -6.92
N GLN A 41 -10.37 2.55 -5.67
CA GLN A 41 -9.69 3.09 -4.50
C GLN A 41 -8.25 2.58 -4.42
N LEU A 42 -8.05 1.31 -4.79
CA LEU A 42 -6.72 0.72 -4.82
C LEU A 42 -5.81 1.42 -5.82
N TYR A 43 -6.31 1.66 -7.04
CA TYR A 43 -5.52 2.37 -8.05
C TYR A 43 -5.14 3.78 -7.57
N ARG A 44 -6.08 4.49 -6.96
CA ARG A 44 -5.82 5.82 -6.43
C ARG A 44 -4.82 5.79 -5.29
N SER A 45 -4.90 4.76 -4.44
CA SER A 45 -3.97 4.59 -3.33
C SER A 45 -2.55 4.32 -3.83
N ILE A 46 -2.42 3.51 -4.88
CA ILE A 46 -1.13 3.24 -5.50
C ILE A 46 -0.54 4.53 -6.08
N GLU A 47 -1.34 5.30 -6.81
CA GLU A 47 -0.88 6.56 -7.37
C GLU A 47 -0.45 7.55 -6.28
N LYS A 48 -1.21 7.63 -5.19
CA LYS A 48 -0.85 8.46 -4.04
C LYS A 48 0.46 8.00 -3.43
N GLY A 49 0.63 6.69 -3.30
CA GLY A 49 1.86 6.10 -2.77
C GLY A 49 3.07 6.44 -3.63
N LYS A 50 2.90 6.40 -4.95
CA LYS A 50 3.96 6.76 -5.90
C LYS A 50 4.32 8.25 -5.77
N GLU A 51 3.32 9.14 -5.70
CA GLU A 51 3.52 10.56 -5.51
C GLU A 51 4.33 10.85 -4.24
N LEU A 52 4.01 10.17 -3.16
CA LEU A 52 4.66 10.37 -1.86
C LEU A 52 5.97 9.57 -1.74
N LYS A 53 6.34 8.84 -2.80
CA LYS A 53 7.55 8.02 -2.85
C LYS A 53 7.57 6.89 -1.81
N LEU A 54 6.38 6.37 -1.50
CA LEU A 54 6.20 5.26 -0.58
C LEU A 54 6.08 3.93 -1.32
N ILE A 55 5.69 3.96 -2.59
CA ILE A 55 5.42 2.78 -3.40
C ILE A 55 6.15 2.89 -4.73
N THR A 56 6.68 1.75 -5.21
CA THR A 56 7.16 1.61 -6.57
C THR A 56 6.40 0.48 -7.25
N THR A 57 6.29 0.58 -8.57
CA THR A 57 5.62 -0.44 -9.37
C THR A 57 6.56 -0.89 -10.48
N ALA A 58 6.44 -2.14 -10.88
CA ALA A 58 7.21 -2.71 -11.97
C ALA A 58 6.39 -3.79 -12.65
N ILE A 59 6.69 -4.05 -13.92
CA ILE A 59 6.02 -5.12 -14.66
C ILE A 59 6.94 -6.33 -14.66
N ASP A 60 6.41 -7.47 -14.20
CA ASP A 60 7.12 -8.73 -14.21
C ASP A 60 6.80 -9.43 -15.52
N ASN A 61 7.79 -9.50 -16.41
CA ASN A 61 7.67 -10.13 -17.73
C ASN A 61 8.14 -11.59 -17.74
N SER A 62 8.52 -12.13 -16.60
CA SER A 62 9.07 -13.48 -16.50
C SER A 62 8.01 -14.56 -16.68
N SER A 63 6.74 -14.20 -16.62
CA SER A 63 5.64 -15.13 -16.83
C SER A 63 4.56 -14.50 -17.71
N TYR A 64 3.67 -15.32 -18.23
CA TYR A 64 2.54 -14.87 -19.02
C TYR A 64 1.25 -15.25 -18.30
N PRO A 65 0.30 -14.30 -18.14
CA PRO A 65 0.39 -12.88 -18.52
C PRO A 65 1.35 -12.09 -17.60
N ASN A 66 1.83 -10.96 -18.11
CA ASN A 66 2.67 -10.07 -17.34
C ASN A 66 1.94 -9.58 -16.09
N ARG A 67 2.66 -9.38 -15.01
CA ARG A 67 2.07 -8.95 -13.74
C ARG A 67 2.62 -7.61 -13.31
N ASN A 68 1.72 -6.76 -12.82
CA ASN A 68 2.11 -5.50 -12.18
C ASN A 68 2.51 -5.81 -10.74
N MET A 69 3.76 -5.58 -10.40
CA MET A 69 4.28 -5.83 -9.06
C MET A 69 4.32 -4.52 -8.29
N ILE A 70 3.80 -4.54 -7.10
CA ILE A 70 3.69 -3.38 -6.23
C ILE A 70 4.53 -3.63 -4.98
N LYS A 71 5.40 -2.69 -4.62
CA LYS A 71 6.18 -2.83 -3.39
C LYS A 71 6.41 -1.49 -2.73
N LEU A 72 6.72 -1.54 -1.44
CA LEU A 72 7.09 -0.34 -0.70
C LEU A 72 8.53 0.04 -0.98
N THR A 73 8.79 1.34 -0.98
CA THR A 73 10.14 1.88 -0.92
C THR A 73 10.64 1.75 0.53
N GLU A 74 11.89 2.11 0.78
CA GLU A 74 12.39 2.18 2.15
C GLU A 74 11.56 3.14 3.00
N LYS A 75 11.21 4.31 2.43
CA LYS A 75 10.33 5.28 3.08
C LYS A 75 8.96 4.65 3.40
N GLY A 76 8.42 3.88 2.45
CA GLY A 76 7.16 3.18 2.62
C GLY A 76 7.21 2.14 3.74
N ARG A 77 8.32 1.42 3.85
CA ARG A 77 8.50 0.44 4.93
C ARG A 77 8.54 1.10 6.30
N LYS A 78 9.20 2.25 6.41
CA LYS A 78 9.21 3.02 7.66
C LYS A 78 7.81 3.45 8.05
N MET A 79 7.04 3.91 7.07
CA MET A 79 5.65 4.30 7.27
C MET A 79 4.80 3.11 7.72
N GLY A 80 4.97 1.96 7.05
CA GLY A 80 4.25 0.74 7.38
C GLY A 80 4.52 0.29 8.82
N LYS A 81 5.76 0.39 9.26
CA LYS A 81 6.11 0.06 10.63
C LYS A 81 5.36 0.92 11.63
N LYS A 82 5.26 2.22 11.37
CA LYS A 82 4.53 3.14 12.25
C LYS A 82 3.04 2.86 12.26
N ILE A 83 2.48 2.47 11.12
CA ILE A 83 1.06 2.08 11.05
C ILE A 83 0.80 0.86 11.94
N LEU A 84 1.69 -0.13 11.90
CA LEU A 84 1.55 -1.31 12.78
C LEU A 84 1.61 -0.92 14.25
N GLU A 85 2.51 0.00 14.62
CA GLU A 85 2.59 0.49 15.99
C GLU A 85 1.29 1.17 16.41
N MET A 86 0.68 1.95 15.51
CA MET A 86 -0.62 2.57 15.76
C MET A 86 -1.71 1.53 15.98
N LEU A 87 -1.70 0.47 15.18
CA LEU A 87 -2.68 -0.60 15.33
C LEU A 87 -2.53 -1.33 16.66
N GLU A 88 -1.31 -1.52 17.12
CA GLU A 88 -1.06 -2.12 18.43
C GLU A 88 -1.66 -1.27 19.55
N ILE A 89 -1.52 0.05 19.45
CA ILE A 89 -2.12 0.97 20.42
C ILE A 89 -3.64 0.87 20.40
N LEU A 90 -4.23 0.86 19.20
CA LEU A 90 -5.68 0.77 19.06
C LEU A 90 -6.24 -0.54 19.63
N ASN A 91 -5.47 -1.62 19.52
CA ASN A 91 -5.92 -2.94 19.96
C ASN A 91 -5.57 -3.26 21.42
N SER A 92 -4.88 -2.35 22.09
CA SER A 92 -4.57 -2.52 23.51
C SER A 92 -5.73 -2.04 24.37
N ASP A 93 -5.83 -2.58 25.58
CA ASP A 93 -6.87 -2.21 26.52
C ASP A 93 -6.57 -0.87 27.21
#